data_46b04249752b264fac6f64b8414a5083
#
_entry.id   46b04249752b264fac6f64b8414a5083
#
_cell.length_a   1.000
_cell.length_b   1.000
_cell.length_c   1.000
_cell.angle_alpha   90.00
_cell.angle_beta   90.00
_cell.angle_gamma   90.00
#
_symmetry.space_group_name_H-M   'P 1'
#
loop_
_entity.id
_entity.type
_entity.pdbx_description
1 polymer ?
#
loop_
_entity_poly.entity_id
_entity_poly.type
_entity_poly.pdbx_seq_one_letter_code
_entity_poly.pdbx_strand_id
1 'polypeptide(L)'
;LQYSTYTVITPEGCATILWKSAEHASTAADAMGVTSQRLEELGIVDHTIPEPLGGAHRNVSAMAANIKAALIEQLDRLTAMDTDELVERRYKRLMSYGISS
;
A
#
# COMPACT_ATOMS: atom_id res chain seq x y z
N LEU A 1 5.06 3.34 2.14
CA LEU A 1 5.38 4.77 2.22
C LEU A 1 4.44 5.59 1.34
N GLN A 2 4.31 6.88 1.64
CA GLN A 2 3.36 7.79 1.01
C GLN A 2 3.43 7.82 -0.53
N TYR A 3 4.63 7.84 -1.08
CA TYR A 3 4.85 7.91 -2.53
C TYR A 3 5.29 6.59 -3.15
N SER A 4 5.19 5.50 -2.40
CA SER A 4 5.45 4.16 -2.91
C SER A 4 4.29 3.68 -3.77
N THR A 5 4.59 2.77 -4.69
CA THR A 5 3.59 2.06 -5.48
C THR A 5 3.54 0.59 -5.06
N TYR A 6 2.39 -0.03 -5.22
CA TYR A 6 2.20 -1.44 -4.91
C TYR A 6 1.37 -2.06 -6.03
N THR A 7 1.96 -3.01 -6.74
CA THR A 7 1.31 -3.67 -7.87
C THR A 7 2.02 -4.98 -8.21
N VAL A 8 1.33 -5.85 -8.92
CA VAL A 8 1.89 -7.12 -9.43
C VAL A 8 2.51 -6.99 -10.81
N ILE A 9 2.25 -5.88 -11.52
CA ILE A 9 2.73 -5.64 -12.88
C ILE A 9 2.95 -4.14 -13.07
N THR A 10 3.88 -3.77 -13.96
CA THR A 10 4.09 -2.35 -14.29
C THR A 10 2.92 -1.80 -15.10
N PRO A 11 2.66 -0.48 -15.06
CA PRO A 11 1.65 0.14 -15.93
C PRO A 11 1.91 -0.13 -17.40
N GLU A 12 3.16 -0.11 -17.82
CA GLU A 12 3.57 -0.43 -19.21
C GLU A 12 3.22 -1.87 -19.59
N GLY A 13 3.51 -2.82 -18.69
CA GLY A 13 3.16 -4.23 -18.89
C GLY A 13 1.64 -4.43 -18.96
N CYS A 14 0.89 -3.80 -18.08
CA CYS A 14 -0.56 -3.82 -18.09
C CYS A 14 -1.12 -3.24 -19.39
N ALA A 15 -0.60 -2.10 -19.83
CA ALA A 15 -1.02 -1.45 -21.08
C ALA A 15 -0.74 -2.35 -22.29
N THR A 16 0.41 -3.02 -22.31
CA THR A 16 0.77 -3.96 -23.37
C THR A 16 -0.22 -5.12 -23.47
N ILE A 17 -0.64 -5.66 -22.34
CA ILE A 17 -1.60 -6.78 -22.31
C ILE A 17 -3.01 -6.32 -22.73
N LEU A 18 -3.50 -5.20 -22.20
CA LEU A 18 -4.87 -4.75 -22.40
C LEU A 18 -5.07 -4.00 -23.73
N TRP A 19 -4.12 -3.15 -24.11
CA TRP A 19 -4.24 -2.31 -25.31
C TRP A 19 -3.22 -2.63 -26.39
N LYS A 20 -2.35 -3.62 -26.15
CA LYS A 20 -1.27 -4.05 -27.07
C LYS A 20 -0.27 -2.93 -27.38
N SER A 21 -0.16 -1.94 -26.49
CA SER A 21 0.76 -0.81 -26.64
C SER A 21 1.08 -0.20 -25.28
N ALA A 22 2.36 0.05 -25.01
CA ALA A 22 2.80 0.76 -23.82
C ALA A 22 2.43 2.25 -23.83
N GLU A 23 1.92 2.78 -24.95
CA GLU A 23 1.44 4.16 -25.04
C GLU A 23 0.28 4.46 -24.07
N HIS A 24 -0.45 3.43 -23.64
CA HIS A 24 -1.53 3.54 -22.68
C HIS A 24 -1.10 3.36 -21.22
N ALA A 25 0.22 3.44 -20.93
CA ALA A 25 0.73 3.20 -19.58
C ALA A 25 0.10 4.12 -18.53
N SER A 26 -0.10 5.41 -18.84
CA SER A 26 -0.73 6.33 -17.89
C SER A 26 -2.20 5.97 -17.62
N THR A 27 -2.94 5.55 -18.64
CA THR A 27 -4.32 5.05 -18.49
C THR A 27 -4.35 3.78 -17.64
N ALA A 28 -3.41 2.86 -17.88
CA ALA A 28 -3.28 1.64 -17.09
C ALA A 28 -2.94 1.95 -15.64
N ALA A 29 -2.02 2.88 -15.38
CA ALA A 29 -1.65 3.30 -14.03
C ALA A 29 -2.85 3.85 -13.26
N ASP A 30 -3.65 4.69 -13.89
CA ASP A 30 -4.87 5.24 -13.29
C ASP A 30 -5.89 4.14 -12.97
N ALA A 31 -6.09 3.20 -13.90
CA ALA A 31 -7.03 2.10 -13.72
C ALA A 31 -6.56 1.10 -12.64
N MET A 32 -5.25 0.86 -12.54
CA MET A 32 -4.68 -0.06 -11.55
C MET A 32 -4.78 0.46 -10.12
N GLY A 33 -4.78 1.78 -9.93
CA GLY A 33 -4.88 2.38 -8.60
C GLY A 33 -3.71 2.02 -7.70
N VAL A 34 -2.47 2.22 -8.19
CA VAL A 34 -1.24 1.76 -7.51
C VAL A 34 -0.70 2.73 -6.46
N THR A 35 -1.27 3.92 -6.33
CA THR A 35 -0.81 4.91 -5.34
C THR A 35 -1.26 4.54 -3.93
N SER A 36 -0.53 5.03 -2.92
CA SER A 36 -0.87 4.77 -1.51
C SER A 36 -2.28 5.23 -1.16
N GLN A 37 -2.68 6.40 -1.63
CA GLN A 37 -4.01 6.94 -1.38
C GLN A 37 -5.10 6.03 -1.94
N ARG A 38 -4.96 5.59 -3.18
CA ARG A 38 -5.95 4.73 -3.82
C ARG A 38 -6.00 3.34 -3.18
N LEU A 39 -4.84 2.80 -2.82
CA LEU A 39 -4.76 1.50 -2.14
C LEU A 39 -5.40 1.55 -0.74
N GLU A 40 -5.26 2.68 -0.03
CA GLU A 40 -5.93 2.87 1.26
C GLU A 40 -7.45 2.96 1.10
N GLU A 41 -7.94 3.70 0.09
CA GLU A 41 -9.37 3.75 -0.24
C GLU A 41 -9.95 2.38 -0.59
N LEU A 42 -9.17 1.54 -1.27
CA LEU A 42 -9.57 0.17 -1.63
C LEU A 42 -9.44 -0.83 -0.47
N GLY A 43 -8.87 -0.43 0.65
CA GLY A 43 -8.68 -1.30 1.81
C GLY A 43 -7.54 -2.31 1.68
N ILE A 44 -6.65 -2.12 0.71
CA ILE A 44 -5.50 -3.02 0.50
C ILE A 44 -4.37 -2.69 1.46
N VAL A 45 -4.15 -1.41 1.75
CA VAL A 45 -3.21 -0.97 2.78
C VAL A 45 -3.96 -0.32 3.94
N ASP A 46 -3.44 -0.47 5.16
CA ASP A 46 -4.09 0.02 6.38
C ASP A 46 -3.62 1.42 6.75
N HIS A 47 -2.39 1.74 6.46
CA HIS A 47 -1.76 2.96 6.91
C HIS A 47 -0.70 3.43 5.93
N THR A 48 -0.68 4.73 5.68
CA THR A 48 0.31 5.38 4.83
C THR A 48 1.29 6.14 5.71
N ILE A 49 2.57 5.75 5.64
CA ILE A 49 3.63 6.41 6.41
C ILE A 49 4.09 7.64 5.64
N PRO A 50 3.99 8.86 6.22
CA PRO A 50 4.36 10.08 5.52
C PRO A 50 5.86 10.10 5.18
N GLU A 51 6.17 10.65 4.01
CA GLU A 51 7.54 10.87 3.58
C GLU A 51 7.96 12.32 3.80
N PRO A 52 9.26 12.58 4.07
CA PRO A 52 9.76 13.94 4.15
C PRO A 52 9.56 14.70 2.84
N LEU A 53 9.56 16.02 2.91
CA LEU A 53 9.47 16.85 1.72
C LEU A 53 10.58 16.49 0.73
N GLY A 54 10.21 16.20 -0.50
CA GLY A 54 11.13 15.78 -1.55
C GLY A 54 11.35 14.27 -1.64
N GLY A 55 10.73 13.46 -0.75
CA GLY A 55 10.79 11.99 -0.76
C GLY A 55 11.67 11.38 0.33
N ALA A 56 11.55 10.07 0.50
CA ALA A 56 12.26 9.32 1.53
C ALA A 56 13.78 9.50 1.48
N HIS A 57 14.35 9.58 0.29
CA HIS A 57 15.80 9.71 0.07
C HIS A 57 16.36 11.10 0.41
N ARG A 58 15.51 12.10 0.52
CA ARG A 58 15.92 13.48 0.82
C ARG A 58 16.27 13.69 2.30
N ASN A 59 15.65 12.94 3.19
CA ASN A 59 15.93 13.00 4.62
C ASN A 59 15.74 11.61 5.22
N VAL A 60 16.80 10.81 5.16
CA VAL A 60 16.78 9.42 5.62
C VAL A 60 16.47 9.33 7.11
N SER A 61 17.03 10.24 7.91
CA SER A 61 16.79 10.24 9.37
C SER A 61 15.34 10.50 9.72
N ALA A 62 14.68 11.47 9.06
CA ALA A 62 13.27 11.75 9.28
C ALA A 62 12.39 10.58 8.79
N MET A 63 12.72 9.99 7.65
CA MET A 63 11.98 8.83 7.13
C MET A 63 12.11 7.64 8.07
N ALA A 64 13.31 7.35 8.56
CA ALA A 64 13.54 6.27 9.53
C ALA A 64 12.73 6.49 10.82
N ALA A 65 12.67 7.73 11.31
CA ALA A 65 11.86 8.06 12.49
C ALA A 65 10.36 7.83 12.26
N ASN A 66 9.85 8.20 11.08
CA ASN A 66 8.45 7.96 10.71
C ASN A 66 8.12 6.47 10.64
N ILE A 67 9.00 5.68 10.04
CA ILE A 67 8.84 4.22 9.97
C ILE A 67 8.87 3.62 11.37
N LYS A 68 9.84 4.02 12.20
CA LYS A 68 9.96 3.55 13.58
C LYS A 68 8.70 3.81 14.38
N ALA A 69 8.17 5.03 14.32
CA ALA A 69 6.95 5.39 15.02
C ALA A 69 5.76 4.53 14.58
N ALA A 70 5.59 4.32 13.28
CA ALA A 70 4.52 3.49 12.73
C ALA A 70 4.66 2.03 13.17
N LEU A 71 5.88 1.48 13.12
CA LEU A 71 6.13 0.09 13.55
C LEU A 71 5.83 -0.12 15.04
N ILE A 72 6.27 0.81 15.89
CA ILE A 72 6.01 0.73 17.32
C ILE A 72 4.50 0.78 17.60
N GLU A 73 3.78 1.70 16.98
CA GLU A 73 2.32 1.81 17.13
C GLU A 73 1.62 0.52 16.73
N GLN A 74 1.98 -0.07 15.58
CA GLN A 74 1.36 -1.31 15.13
C GLN A 74 1.72 -2.49 16.02
N LEU A 75 2.96 -2.59 16.48
CA LEU A 75 3.38 -3.65 17.39
C LEU A 75 2.64 -3.56 18.74
N ASP A 76 2.47 -2.35 19.29
CA ASP A 76 1.74 -2.17 20.54
C ASP A 76 0.28 -2.63 20.41
N ARG A 77 -0.35 -2.34 19.26
CA ARG A 77 -1.72 -2.80 18.99
C ARG A 77 -1.81 -4.31 18.84
N LEU A 78 -0.89 -4.91 18.08
CA LEU A 78 -0.90 -6.33 17.76
C LEU A 78 -0.52 -7.19 18.96
N THR A 79 0.45 -6.76 19.78
CA THR A 79 0.85 -7.50 20.96
C THR A 79 -0.20 -7.47 22.09
N ALA A 80 -1.13 -6.51 22.05
CA ALA A 80 -2.26 -6.46 22.99
C ALA A 80 -3.34 -7.50 22.65
N MET A 81 -3.29 -8.13 21.48
CA MET A 81 -4.24 -9.15 21.04
C MET A 81 -3.68 -10.54 21.28
N ASP A 82 -4.56 -11.52 21.55
CA ASP A 82 -4.10 -12.91 21.59
C ASP A 82 -3.85 -13.47 20.18
N THR A 83 -3.14 -14.57 20.11
CA THR A 83 -2.74 -15.18 18.82
C THR A 83 -3.94 -15.62 17.98
N ASP A 84 -4.98 -16.17 18.62
CA ASP A 84 -6.18 -16.63 17.90
C ASP A 84 -6.93 -15.46 17.29
N GLU A 85 -7.02 -14.33 17.99
CA GLU A 85 -7.62 -13.10 17.49
C GLU A 85 -6.84 -12.54 16.29
N LEU A 86 -5.50 -12.55 16.35
CA LEU A 86 -4.65 -12.11 15.25
C LEU A 86 -4.88 -12.93 13.99
N VAL A 87 -4.93 -14.25 14.12
CA VAL A 87 -5.17 -15.17 12.99
C VAL A 87 -6.55 -14.94 12.40
N GLU A 88 -7.57 -14.80 13.23
CA GLU A 88 -8.94 -14.55 12.79
C GLU A 88 -9.07 -13.23 12.04
N ARG A 89 -8.45 -12.16 12.53
CA ARG A 89 -8.45 -10.85 11.87
C ARG A 89 -7.76 -10.92 10.51
N ARG A 90 -6.63 -11.62 10.43
CA ARG A 90 -5.92 -11.83 9.17
C ARG A 90 -6.79 -12.56 8.16
N TYR A 91 -7.45 -13.63 8.57
CA TYR A 91 -8.33 -14.39 7.72
C TYR A 91 -9.48 -13.53 7.19
N LYS A 92 -10.17 -12.80 8.06
CA LYS A 92 -11.27 -11.91 7.66
C LYS A 92 -10.81 -10.84 6.69
N ARG A 93 -9.64 -10.28 6.92
CA ARG A 93 -9.06 -9.26 6.02
C ARG A 93 -8.82 -9.82 4.62
N LEU A 94 -8.16 -10.97 4.53
CA LEU A 94 -7.89 -11.61 3.24
C LEU A 94 -9.19 -11.96 2.49
N MET A 95 -10.21 -12.42 3.21
CA MET A 95 -11.51 -12.75 2.63
C MET A 95 -12.33 -11.52 2.25
N SER A 96 -11.99 -10.34 2.74
CA SER A 96 -12.70 -9.10 2.41
C SER A 96 -12.21 -8.44 1.11
N TYR A 97 -11.09 -8.86 0.56
CA TYR A 97 -10.57 -8.29 -0.67
C TYR A 97 -11.51 -8.59 -1.85
N GLY A 98 -11.70 -7.56 -2.68
CA GLY A 98 -12.56 -7.67 -3.85
C GLY A 98 -14.06 -7.52 -3.56
N ILE A 99 -14.46 -7.34 -2.31
CA ILE A 99 -15.85 -7.08 -1.93
C ILE A 99 -16.06 -5.57 -1.98
N SER A 100 -16.89 -5.12 -2.92
CA SER A 100 -17.31 -3.71 -3.01
C SER A 100 -18.38 -3.44 -1.97
N SER A 101 -18.14 -2.43 -1.17
CA SER A 101 -19.13 -1.93 -0.23
C SER A 101 -19.77 -0.66 -0.77
#